data_bdd48f71f24d7a9fd0f0c04862b1d7b3
#
_entry.id   bdd48f71f24d7a9fd0f0c04862b1d7b3
#
_cell.length_a   1.000
_cell.length_b   1.000
_cell.length_c   1.000
_cell.angle_alpha   90.00
_cell.angle_beta   90.00
_cell.angle_gamma   90.00
#
_symmetry.space_group_name_H-M   'P 1'
#
loop_
_entity.id
_entity.type
_entity.pdbx_description
1 polymer ?
#
loop_
_entity_poly.entity_id
_entity_poly.type
_entity_poly.pdbx_seq_one_letter_code
_entity_poly.pdbx_strand_id
1 'polypeptide(L)'
;MQFFRIVAAVLITAIVTSGVWIVSWPMLIERDGWFREMAGLAPISGIESGATLNPPEASATVAGSLIERGVLPAANGLVIPVSGVALSELGDSFNDARGGGVRLHQALDIAAPAGTPVVAAAPGTVAKLFVSDDGGNTVYVRSADRQTIYYYAHLQGYAANLREGQVVAAGDALGTVGTSGNAEASGPHLHFSVTRVSPQDDWSAPGEPVNPFALLTGK
;
A
#
# COMPACT_ATOMS: atom_id res chain seq x y z
N MET A 1 -4.19 -51.11 32.18
CA MET A 1 -3.32 -51.75 31.19
C MET A 1 -3.54 -51.08 29.85
N GLN A 2 -2.46 -50.58 29.29
CA GLN A 2 -2.30 -49.96 27.97
C GLN A 2 -2.78 -48.53 27.80
N PHE A 3 -1.95 -47.63 28.28
CA PHE A 3 -1.71 -46.36 27.66
C PHE A 3 -0.31 -46.41 27.02
N PHE A 4 -0.25 -46.55 25.70
CA PHE A 4 0.93 -46.25 24.90
C PHE A 4 0.51 -46.25 23.43
N ARG A 5 0.35 -45.09 22.85
CA ARG A 5 0.42 -44.77 21.43
C ARG A 5 0.02 -43.31 21.32
N ILE A 6 0.72 -42.34 20.81
CA ILE A 6 1.82 -42.27 19.87
C ILE A 6 2.41 -40.90 20.08
N VAL A 7 3.67 -40.79 20.40
CA VAL A 7 4.47 -39.59 20.05
C VAL A 7 5.25 -40.00 18.82
N ALA A 8 4.75 -39.69 17.65
CA ALA A 8 5.54 -39.73 16.43
C ALA A 8 6.42 -38.48 16.40
N ALA A 9 7.60 -38.59 16.99
CA ALA A 9 8.66 -37.64 16.80
C ALA A 9 9.10 -37.70 15.33
N VAL A 10 8.80 -36.70 14.56
CA VAL A 10 9.41 -36.48 13.25
C VAL A 10 10.82 -35.99 13.50
N LEU A 11 11.77 -36.89 13.56
CA LEU A 11 13.18 -36.60 13.46
C LEU A 11 13.48 -36.21 12.02
N ILE A 12 13.57 -34.90 11.77
CA ILE A 12 14.13 -34.39 10.51
C ILE A 12 15.65 -34.51 10.66
N THR A 13 16.20 -35.57 10.12
CA THR A 13 17.65 -35.68 9.94
C THR A 13 18.03 -34.86 8.71
N ALA A 14 18.63 -33.73 8.94
CA ALA A 14 19.22 -32.92 7.86
C ALA A 14 20.49 -33.60 7.40
N ILE A 15 20.48 -34.23 6.24
CA ILE A 15 21.69 -34.62 5.51
C ILE A 15 22.00 -33.50 4.55
N VAL A 16 23.03 -32.73 4.84
CA VAL A 16 23.61 -31.74 3.96
C VAL A 16 24.50 -32.45 2.95
N THR A 17 24.03 -32.66 1.73
CA THR A 17 24.90 -32.86 0.57
C THR A 17 24.25 -32.12 -0.63
N SER A 18 25.05 -31.23 -1.16
CA SER A 18 24.96 -30.47 -2.40
C SER A 18 23.85 -30.86 -3.41
N GLY A 19 22.96 -29.94 -3.72
CA GLY A 19 22.27 -29.89 -4.99
C GLY A 19 20.78 -30.20 -4.95
N VAL A 20 20.01 -29.19 -5.32
CA VAL A 20 18.61 -29.23 -5.80
C VAL A 20 17.54 -29.63 -4.79
N TRP A 21 16.93 -28.63 -4.19
CA TRP A 21 15.65 -28.77 -3.52
C TRP A 21 14.52 -28.77 -4.55
N ILE A 22 14.05 -29.94 -4.94
CA ILE A 22 12.72 -30.07 -5.56
C ILE A 22 11.76 -30.34 -4.42
N VAL A 23 11.16 -29.29 -3.87
CA VAL A 23 9.97 -29.43 -3.02
C VAL A 23 8.79 -29.57 -3.95
N SER A 24 8.38 -30.80 -4.20
CA SER A 24 7.11 -31.08 -4.86
C SER A 24 5.98 -30.72 -3.89
N TRP A 25 5.31 -29.60 -4.14
CA TRP A 25 4.19 -29.04 -3.39
C TRP A 25 2.77 -29.49 -3.86
N PRO A 26 2.52 -30.66 -4.41
CA PRO A 26 1.16 -31.03 -4.81
C PRO A 26 0.38 -31.89 -3.81
N MET A 27 0.86 -32.13 -2.57
CA MET A 27 0.13 -33.03 -1.67
C MET A 27 -0.62 -32.38 -0.51
N LEU A 28 -0.81 -31.08 -0.49
CA LEU A 28 -1.48 -30.38 0.62
C LEU A 28 -2.90 -29.88 0.29
N ILE A 29 -3.35 -30.00 -0.95
CA ILE A 29 -4.66 -29.45 -1.36
C ILE A 29 -5.81 -30.47 -1.17
N GLU A 30 -5.53 -31.75 -1.07
CA GLU A 30 -6.59 -32.76 -0.85
C GLU A 30 -6.98 -33.04 0.62
N ARG A 31 -6.32 -32.41 1.61
CA ARG A 31 -6.64 -32.66 3.02
C ARG A 31 -7.73 -31.77 3.61
N ASP A 32 -8.12 -30.70 2.94
CA ASP A 32 -9.13 -29.78 3.46
C ASP A 32 -10.56 -30.35 3.39
N GLY A 33 -10.82 -31.29 2.50
CA GLY A 33 -12.11 -32.00 2.43
C GLY A 33 -12.37 -32.88 3.65
N TRP A 34 -11.35 -33.52 4.17
CA TRP A 34 -11.47 -34.47 5.28
C TRP A 34 -11.75 -33.82 6.64
N PHE A 35 -11.19 -32.64 6.85
CA PHE A 35 -11.44 -31.84 8.07
C PHE A 35 -12.85 -31.28 8.15
N ARG A 36 -13.49 -30.97 7.00
CA ARG A 36 -14.86 -30.45 6.97
C ARG A 36 -15.89 -31.53 7.28
N GLU A 37 -15.67 -32.74 6.85
CA GLU A 37 -16.55 -33.86 7.11
C GLU A 37 -16.56 -34.28 8.61
N MET A 38 -15.40 -34.18 9.28
CA MET A 38 -15.29 -34.42 10.73
C MET A 38 -15.92 -33.28 11.57
N ALA A 39 -16.06 -32.08 11.03
CA ALA A 39 -16.65 -30.94 11.72
C ALA A 39 -18.17 -30.82 11.53
N GLY A 40 -18.83 -31.74 10.80
CA GLY A 40 -20.28 -31.72 10.58
C GLY A 40 -20.79 -30.51 9.80
N LEU A 41 -19.91 -29.85 9.01
CA LEU A 41 -20.30 -28.72 8.19
C LEU A 41 -20.87 -29.22 6.85
N ALA A 42 -22.09 -28.79 6.54
CA ALA A 42 -22.77 -29.12 5.29
C ALA A 42 -21.89 -28.73 4.07
N PRO A 43 -21.95 -29.51 2.97
CA PRO A 43 -21.27 -29.16 1.74
C PRO A 43 -21.75 -27.79 1.23
N ILE A 44 -20.81 -26.90 0.85
CA ILE A 44 -21.17 -25.66 0.21
C ILE A 44 -21.62 -25.99 -1.22
N SER A 45 -22.90 -26.32 -1.39
CA SER A 45 -23.52 -26.40 -2.69
C SER A 45 -23.96 -24.99 -3.07
N GLY A 46 -23.23 -24.35 -3.98
CA GLY A 46 -23.62 -23.05 -4.51
C GLY A 46 -22.48 -22.09 -4.91
N ILE A 47 -21.27 -22.60 -5.13
CA ILE A 47 -20.31 -21.83 -5.94
C ILE A 47 -20.53 -22.28 -7.39
N GLU A 48 -21.44 -21.60 -8.09
CA GLU A 48 -21.46 -21.70 -9.54
C GLU A 48 -20.10 -21.18 -10.05
N SER A 49 -19.29 -22.11 -10.53
CA SER A 49 -18.10 -21.86 -11.33
C SER A 49 -18.56 -21.22 -12.65
N GLY A 50 -18.67 -19.90 -12.70
CA GLY A 50 -19.18 -19.25 -13.89
C GLY A 50 -19.19 -17.73 -13.95
N ALA A 51 -18.61 -17.03 -12.99
CA ALA A 51 -18.36 -15.59 -13.17
C ALA A 51 -16.88 -15.36 -13.50
N THR A 52 -16.51 -15.58 -14.75
CA THR A 52 -15.32 -14.94 -15.32
C THR A 52 -15.62 -13.45 -15.37
N LEU A 53 -15.23 -12.71 -14.32
CA LEU A 53 -15.22 -11.25 -14.37
C LEU A 53 -14.28 -10.87 -15.51
N ASN A 54 -14.84 -10.37 -16.60
CA ASN A 54 -14.03 -9.83 -17.68
C ASN A 54 -13.20 -8.65 -17.14
N PRO A 55 -11.86 -8.67 -17.27
CA PRO A 55 -10.98 -7.64 -16.70
C PRO A 55 -11.39 -6.18 -16.98
N PRO A 56 -11.98 -5.84 -18.16
CA PRO A 56 -12.41 -4.47 -18.45
C PRO A 56 -13.62 -4.01 -17.62
N GLU A 57 -14.55 -4.87 -17.24
CA GLU A 57 -15.74 -4.49 -16.47
C GLU A 57 -15.43 -4.22 -15.00
N ALA A 58 -14.56 -5.04 -14.40
CA ALA A 58 -14.09 -4.81 -13.03
C ALA A 58 -13.31 -3.49 -12.90
N SER A 59 -12.46 -3.16 -13.88
CA SER A 59 -11.73 -1.90 -13.91
C SER A 59 -12.64 -0.69 -14.05
N ALA A 60 -13.67 -0.76 -14.89
CA ALA A 60 -14.64 0.32 -15.08
C ALA A 60 -15.48 0.58 -13.82
N THR A 61 -15.88 -0.46 -13.10
CA THR A 61 -16.64 -0.36 -11.85
C THR A 61 -15.81 0.27 -10.73
N VAL A 62 -14.54 -0.10 -10.60
CA VAL A 62 -13.62 0.48 -9.61
C VAL A 62 -13.36 1.95 -9.94
N ALA A 63 -13.09 2.29 -11.20
CA ALA A 63 -12.86 3.66 -11.63
C ALA A 63 -14.10 4.56 -11.38
N GLY A 64 -15.31 4.06 -11.67
CA GLY A 64 -16.56 4.78 -11.38
C GLY A 64 -16.71 5.07 -9.88
N SER A 65 -16.49 4.10 -9.03
CA SER A 65 -16.53 4.27 -7.56
C SER A 65 -15.50 5.25 -7.03
N LEU A 66 -14.30 5.33 -7.62
CA LEU A 66 -13.27 6.30 -7.25
C LEU A 66 -13.71 7.73 -7.63
N ILE A 67 -14.23 7.91 -8.82
CA ILE A 67 -14.69 9.23 -9.31
C ILE A 67 -15.83 9.77 -8.44
N GLU A 68 -16.79 8.94 -8.04
CA GLU A 68 -17.86 9.32 -7.11
C GLU A 68 -17.33 9.83 -5.76
N ARG A 69 -16.18 9.33 -5.32
CA ARG A 69 -15.49 9.78 -4.11
C ARG A 69 -14.58 10.99 -4.34
N GLY A 70 -14.57 11.58 -5.54
CA GLY A 70 -13.67 12.66 -5.90
C GLY A 70 -12.21 12.24 -6.06
N VAL A 71 -11.94 10.95 -6.23
CA VAL A 71 -10.60 10.41 -6.44
C VAL A 71 -10.36 10.31 -7.95
N LEU A 72 -9.42 11.10 -8.46
CA LEU A 72 -9.17 11.17 -9.90
C LEU A 72 -8.05 10.18 -10.30
N PRO A 73 -8.25 9.43 -11.40
CA PRO A 73 -7.23 8.54 -11.92
C PRO A 73 -6.03 9.33 -12.46
N ALA A 74 -4.86 8.74 -12.32
CA ALA A 74 -3.60 9.22 -12.85
C ALA A 74 -3.01 8.18 -13.81
N ALA A 75 -1.82 8.44 -14.35
CA ALA A 75 -1.12 7.49 -15.19
C ALA A 75 -0.68 6.24 -14.39
N ASN A 76 -0.37 5.17 -15.09
CA ASN A 76 0.21 3.93 -14.53
C ASN A 76 -0.65 3.23 -13.46
N GLY A 77 -1.97 3.42 -13.48
CA GLY A 77 -2.89 2.81 -12.51
C GLY A 77 -2.86 3.44 -11.12
N LEU A 78 -2.14 4.55 -10.98
CA LEU A 78 -2.16 5.37 -9.77
C LEU A 78 -3.42 6.24 -9.71
N VAL A 79 -3.67 6.81 -8.53
CA VAL A 79 -4.64 7.88 -8.34
C VAL A 79 -3.95 9.10 -7.74
N ILE A 80 -4.47 10.29 -8.01
CA ILE A 80 -3.98 11.52 -7.40
C ILE A 80 -4.30 11.44 -5.91
N PRO A 81 -3.29 11.57 -5.01
CA PRO A 81 -3.48 11.28 -3.59
C PRO A 81 -4.23 12.36 -2.80
N VAL A 82 -4.75 13.39 -3.48
CA VAL A 82 -5.62 14.44 -2.89
C VAL A 82 -6.92 14.47 -3.66
N SER A 83 -8.04 14.27 -2.96
CA SER A 83 -9.35 14.25 -3.58
C SER A 83 -9.71 15.59 -4.21
N GLY A 84 -10.29 15.56 -5.42
CA GLY A 84 -10.75 16.75 -6.14
C GLY A 84 -9.66 17.51 -6.89
N VAL A 85 -8.39 17.17 -6.75
CA VAL A 85 -7.28 17.80 -7.48
C VAL A 85 -7.13 17.14 -8.86
N ALA A 86 -7.10 17.95 -9.91
CA ALA A 86 -6.90 17.47 -11.28
C ALA A 86 -5.42 17.42 -11.67
N LEU A 87 -5.07 16.56 -12.66
CA LEU A 87 -3.69 16.46 -13.17
C LEU A 87 -3.14 17.82 -13.67
N SER A 88 -3.99 18.68 -14.20
CA SER A 88 -3.61 20.01 -14.69
C SER A 88 -3.23 21.00 -13.59
N GLU A 89 -3.58 20.69 -12.34
CA GLU A 89 -3.29 21.52 -11.17
C GLU A 89 -1.97 21.11 -10.50
N LEU A 90 -1.38 19.97 -10.91
CA LEU A 90 -0.11 19.53 -10.39
C LEU A 90 1.05 20.30 -11.03
N GLY A 91 1.96 20.81 -10.21
CA GLY A 91 3.23 21.40 -10.63
C GLY A 91 4.40 20.50 -10.24
N ASP A 92 5.37 20.30 -11.13
CA ASP A 92 6.57 19.52 -10.80
C ASP A 92 7.48 20.28 -9.82
N SER A 93 7.47 19.85 -8.57
CA SER A 93 8.34 20.41 -7.50
C SER A 93 9.49 19.48 -7.14
N PHE A 94 9.70 18.38 -7.85
CA PHE A 94 10.64 17.32 -7.47
C PHE A 94 12.09 17.81 -7.35
N ASN A 95 12.52 18.69 -8.25
CA ASN A 95 13.87 19.22 -8.29
C ASN A 95 14.01 20.59 -7.62
N ASP A 96 12.97 21.06 -6.93
CA ASP A 96 13.03 22.34 -6.23
C ASP A 96 14.10 22.32 -5.13
N ALA A 97 14.86 23.43 -5.04
CA ALA A 97 15.85 23.59 -4.00
C ALA A 97 15.18 23.81 -2.64
N ARG A 98 15.66 23.11 -1.62
CA ARG A 98 15.20 23.22 -0.22
C ARG A 98 16.39 23.53 0.69
N GLY A 99 16.10 24.11 1.86
CA GLY A 99 17.14 24.41 2.87
C GLY A 99 18.21 25.38 2.36
N GLY A 100 17.84 26.40 1.58
CA GLY A 100 18.81 27.34 1.01
C GLY A 100 19.65 26.76 -0.14
N GLY A 101 19.16 25.71 -0.82
CA GLY A 101 19.85 25.07 -1.94
C GLY A 101 20.72 23.86 -1.55
N VAL A 102 20.71 23.47 -0.28
CA VAL A 102 21.56 22.37 0.22
C VAL A 102 21.04 20.99 -0.19
N ARG A 103 19.72 20.84 -0.42
CA ARG A 103 19.08 19.59 -0.83
C ARG A 103 17.99 19.82 -1.89
N LEU A 104 17.66 18.79 -2.63
CA LEU A 104 16.50 18.77 -3.51
C LEU A 104 15.25 18.37 -2.73
N HIS A 105 14.09 18.77 -3.21
CA HIS A 105 12.80 18.45 -2.61
C HIS A 105 12.50 16.95 -2.65
N GLN A 106 12.69 16.34 -3.83
CA GLN A 106 12.50 14.90 -4.09
C GLN A 106 11.08 14.39 -3.76
N ALA A 107 10.09 15.27 -3.90
CA ALA A 107 8.70 15.04 -3.63
C ALA A 107 7.81 15.91 -4.53
N LEU A 108 6.51 15.72 -4.42
CA LEU A 108 5.49 16.54 -5.03
C LEU A 108 4.66 17.20 -3.93
N ASP A 109 4.62 18.54 -3.93
CA ASP A 109 3.73 19.29 -3.06
C ASP A 109 2.39 19.53 -3.80
N ILE A 110 1.30 19.00 -3.25
CA ILE A 110 -0.04 19.11 -3.81
C ILE A 110 -0.84 20.06 -2.92
N ALA A 111 -1.02 21.30 -3.39
CA ALA A 111 -1.79 22.32 -2.66
C ALA A 111 -3.28 21.97 -2.66
N ALA A 112 -3.90 22.02 -1.48
CA ALA A 112 -5.33 21.89 -1.31
C ALA A 112 -5.75 22.46 0.05
N PRO A 113 -7.01 22.86 0.24
CA PRO A 113 -7.50 23.35 1.52
C PRO A 113 -7.27 22.33 2.64
N ALA A 114 -6.95 22.81 3.85
CA ALA A 114 -6.87 21.96 5.02
C ALA A 114 -8.19 21.20 5.21
N GLY A 115 -8.08 19.92 5.59
CA GLY A 115 -9.24 19.03 5.70
C GLY A 115 -9.62 18.28 4.42
N THR A 116 -9.03 18.63 3.26
CA THR A 116 -9.25 17.88 2.01
C THR A 116 -8.78 16.42 2.18
N PRO A 117 -9.59 15.44 1.77
CA PRO A 117 -9.22 14.03 1.95
C PRO A 117 -7.92 13.67 1.21
N VAL A 118 -7.03 12.96 1.92
CA VAL A 118 -5.84 12.33 1.37
C VAL A 118 -6.09 10.84 1.27
N VAL A 119 -5.76 10.27 0.10
CA VAL A 119 -6.03 8.87 -0.24
C VAL A 119 -4.76 8.14 -0.68
N ALA A 120 -4.76 6.81 -0.58
CA ALA A 120 -3.67 5.99 -1.07
C ALA A 120 -3.53 6.12 -2.59
N ALA A 121 -2.36 6.53 -3.07
CA ALA A 121 -2.08 6.66 -4.51
C ALA A 121 -2.05 5.32 -5.24
N ALA A 122 -1.74 4.23 -4.53
CA ALA A 122 -1.64 2.87 -5.04
C ALA A 122 -2.05 1.87 -3.97
N PRO A 123 -2.38 0.62 -4.36
CA PRO A 123 -2.60 -0.45 -3.39
C PRO A 123 -1.33 -0.76 -2.59
N GLY A 124 -1.50 -1.12 -1.32
CA GLY A 124 -0.36 -1.47 -0.47
C GLY A 124 -0.75 -1.80 0.96
N THR A 125 0.24 -1.75 1.84
CA THR A 125 0.05 -1.93 3.28
C THR A 125 0.58 -0.70 4.01
N VAL A 126 -0.18 -0.19 4.97
CA VAL A 126 0.27 0.89 5.86
C VAL A 126 1.46 0.37 6.66
N ALA A 127 2.66 0.79 6.28
CA ALA A 127 3.90 0.33 6.89
C ALA A 127 4.16 1.05 8.21
N LYS A 128 3.81 2.35 8.29
CA LYS A 128 4.02 3.17 9.47
C LYS A 128 3.07 4.37 9.53
N LEU A 129 2.62 4.68 10.74
CA LEU A 129 2.06 5.97 11.13
C LEU A 129 3.11 6.65 12.02
N PHE A 130 3.58 7.83 11.61
CA PHE A 130 4.70 8.45 12.30
C PHE A 130 4.48 9.96 12.46
N VAL A 131 5.02 10.52 13.52
CA VAL A 131 5.00 11.96 13.77
C VAL A 131 6.42 12.45 13.94
N SER A 132 6.80 13.48 13.18
CA SER A 132 8.12 14.10 13.26
C SER A 132 8.01 15.62 13.21
N ASP A 133 9.10 16.31 13.61
CA ASP A 133 9.17 17.76 13.55
C ASP A 133 9.12 18.28 12.10
N ASP A 134 9.70 17.54 11.15
CA ASP A 134 9.70 17.90 9.74
C ASP A 134 8.38 17.54 9.04
N GLY A 135 8.03 16.27 9.01
CA GLY A 135 6.87 15.79 8.24
C GLY A 135 5.53 15.97 8.94
N GLY A 136 5.52 16.27 10.25
CA GLY A 136 4.30 16.29 11.04
C GLY A 136 3.66 14.91 11.13
N ASN A 137 2.33 14.84 11.02
CA ASN A 137 1.60 13.58 10.91
C ASN A 137 1.85 12.96 9.54
N THR A 138 2.36 11.73 9.50
CA THR A 138 2.77 11.07 8.27
C THR A 138 2.26 9.65 8.16
N VAL A 139 2.01 9.21 6.93
CA VAL A 139 1.65 7.82 6.59
C VAL A 139 2.66 7.29 5.58
N TYR A 140 3.18 6.10 5.84
CA TYR A 140 3.99 5.34 4.90
C TYR A 140 3.19 4.15 4.42
N VAL A 141 2.99 4.02 3.10
CA VAL A 141 2.35 2.86 2.48
C VAL A 141 3.39 2.13 1.66
N ARG A 142 3.56 0.85 1.92
CA ARG A 142 4.44 -0.02 1.13
C ARG A 142 3.63 -0.73 0.06
N SER A 143 4.10 -0.70 -1.18
CA SER A 143 3.50 -1.44 -2.30
C SER A 143 3.41 -2.95 -2.03
N ALA A 144 2.50 -3.64 -2.73
CA ALA A 144 2.29 -5.08 -2.57
C ALA A 144 3.53 -5.92 -2.92
N ASP A 145 4.33 -5.49 -3.92
CA ASP A 145 5.61 -6.09 -4.30
C ASP A 145 6.78 -5.75 -3.36
N ARG A 146 6.51 -4.88 -2.37
CA ARG A 146 7.45 -4.38 -1.37
C ARG A 146 8.61 -3.54 -1.91
N GLN A 147 8.59 -3.11 -3.17
CA GLN A 147 9.67 -2.38 -3.81
C GLN A 147 9.48 -0.86 -3.81
N THR A 148 8.35 -0.37 -3.32
CA THR A 148 8.04 1.07 -3.29
C THR A 148 7.45 1.48 -1.95
N ILE A 149 7.90 2.62 -1.44
CA ILE A 149 7.28 3.34 -0.33
C ILE A 149 6.63 4.60 -0.87
N TYR A 150 5.35 4.77 -0.59
CA TYR A 150 4.59 6.00 -0.79
C TYR A 150 4.51 6.73 0.55
N TYR A 151 4.96 7.97 0.61
CA TYR A 151 5.01 8.79 1.81
C TYR A 151 4.07 9.98 1.67
N TYR A 152 3.27 10.17 2.70
CA TYR A 152 2.26 11.23 2.79
C TYR A 152 2.51 12.02 4.07
N ALA A 153 2.81 13.34 3.95
CA ALA A 153 3.18 14.16 5.09
C ALA A 153 2.35 15.44 5.20
N HIS A 154 2.58 16.18 6.27
CA HIS A 154 1.89 17.41 6.68
C HIS A 154 0.39 17.21 6.92
N LEU A 155 -0.03 15.98 7.22
CA LEU A 155 -1.44 15.68 7.42
C LEU A 155 -2.00 16.43 8.64
N GLN A 156 -3.24 16.89 8.53
CA GLN A 156 -3.98 17.42 9.68
C GLN A 156 -4.28 16.32 10.69
N GLY A 157 -4.62 15.13 10.20
CA GLY A 157 -4.87 13.94 10.99
C GLY A 157 -5.05 12.70 10.11
N TYR A 158 -5.03 11.54 10.75
CA TYR A 158 -5.23 10.26 10.09
C TYR A 158 -6.72 9.97 9.86
N ALA A 159 -7.02 9.16 8.85
CA ALA A 159 -8.37 8.62 8.67
C ALA A 159 -8.80 7.78 9.87
N ALA A 160 -10.11 7.78 10.15
CA ALA A 160 -10.66 7.00 11.26
C ALA A 160 -10.32 5.51 11.09
N ASN A 161 -9.81 4.91 12.18
CA ASN A 161 -9.40 3.50 12.25
C ASN A 161 -8.23 3.10 11.32
N LEU A 162 -7.51 4.05 10.73
CA LEU A 162 -6.27 3.75 10.02
C LEU A 162 -5.24 3.19 11.01
N ARG A 163 -4.59 2.08 10.66
CA ARG A 163 -3.60 1.42 11.52
C ARG A 163 -2.46 0.81 10.72
N GLU A 164 -1.32 0.69 11.35
CA GLU A 164 -0.18 -0.04 10.80
C GLU A 164 -0.55 -1.50 10.51
N GLY A 165 -0.04 -2.04 9.41
CA GLY A 165 -0.37 -3.37 8.91
C GLY A 165 -1.68 -3.44 8.12
N GLN A 166 -2.47 -2.37 8.04
CA GLN A 166 -3.70 -2.35 7.26
C GLN A 166 -3.39 -2.39 5.76
N VAL A 167 -4.05 -3.31 5.05
CA VAL A 167 -4.03 -3.31 3.58
C VAL A 167 -4.98 -2.23 3.09
N VAL A 168 -4.53 -1.44 2.12
CA VAL A 168 -5.28 -0.36 1.49
C VAL A 168 -5.30 -0.55 -0.03
N ALA A 169 -6.43 -0.23 -0.63
CA ALA A 169 -6.56 -0.10 -2.08
C ALA A 169 -6.23 1.34 -2.53
N ALA A 170 -5.95 1.54 -3.81
CA ALA A 170 -5.89 2.89 -4.38
C ALA A 170 -7.20 3.62 -4.10
N GLY A 171 -7.12 4.87 -3.62
CA GLY A 171 -8.27 5.68 -3.25
C GLY A 171 -8.82 5.45 -1.84
N ASP A 172 -8.28 4.53 -1.05
CA ASP A 172 -8.66 4.40 0.34
C ASP A 172 -8.15 5.59 1.17
N ALA A 173 -8.99 6.05 2.12
CA ALA A 173 -8.66 7.21 2.94
C ALA A 173 -7.47 6.94 3.87
N LEU A 174 -6.49 7.83 3.85
CA LEU A 174 -5.33 7.82 4.73
C LEU A 174 -5.38 8.94 5.78
N GLY A 175 -5.96 10.08 5.45
CA GLY A 175 -6.01 11.25 6.31
C GLY A 175 -6.58 12.47 5.61
N THR A 176 -6.19 13.64 6.07
CA THR A 176 -6.58 14.92 5.46
C THR A 176 -5.40 15.86 5.33
N VAL A 177 -5.41 16.71 4.31
CA VAL A 177 -4.43 17.77 4.08
C VAL A 177 -4.36 18.69 5.29
N GLY A 178 -3.17 19.06 5.68
CA GLY A 178 -2.92 19.96 6.81
C GLY A 178 -1.68 20.81 6.63
N THR A 179 -1.13 21.22 7.77
CA THR A 179 0.09 22.02 7.88
C THR A 179 0.93 21.53 9.06
N SER A 180 0.85 20.25 9.43
CA SER A 180 1.62 19.71 10.54
C SER A 180 3.11 19.60 10.19
N GLY A 181 3.97 19.55 11.20
CA GLY A 181 5.42 19.55 11.01
C GLY A 181 5.94 20.93 10.63
N ASN A 182 6.86 20.99 9.67
CA ASN A 182 7.50 22.24 9.24
C ASN A 182 6.77 22.94 8.08
N ALA A 183 5.58 22.48 7.68
CA ALA A 183 4.79 23.15 6.64
C ALA A 183 4.30 24.52 7.11
N GLU A 184 4.28 25.50 6.18
CA GLU A 184 3.77 26.82 6.51
C GLU A 184 2.27 26.79 6.79
N ALA A 185 1.83 27.42 7.87
CA ALA A 185 0.44 27.46 8.28
C ALA A 185 -0.51 28.10 7.24
N SER A 186 0.01 29.01 6.42
CA SER A 186 -0.71 29.71 5.34
C SER A 186 -0.81 28.91 4.04
N GLY A 187 -0.05 27.82 3.91
CA GLY A 187 0.05 27.03 2.68
C GLY A 187 -0.25 25.54 2.89
N PRO A 188 -1.50 25.16 3.24
CA PRO A 188 -1.80 23.75 3.42
C PRO A 188 -1.62 22.98 2.11
N HIS A 189 -0.92 21.85 2.24
CA HIS A 189 -0.61 20.95 1.12
C HIS A 189 -0.34 19.53 1.60
N LEU A 190 -0.44 18.58 0.69
CA LEU A 190 0.12 17.25 0.87
C LEU A 190 1.55 17.25 0.32
N HIS A 191 2.53 16.92 1.15
CA HIS A 191 3.86 16.54 0.67
C HIS A 191 3.84 15.03 0.38
N PHE A 192 3.99 14.68 -0.90
CA PHE A 192 3.91 13.31 -1.40
C PHE A 192 5.24 12.89 -2.03
N SER A 193 5.87 11.85 -1.49
CA SER A 193 7.08 11.29 -2.09
C SER A 193 6.92 9.79 -2.41
N VAL A 194 7.69 9.35 -3.39
CA VAL A 194 7.77 7.96 -3.82
C VAL A 194 9.23 7.54 -3.80
N THR A 195 9.53 6.45 -3.12
CA THR A 195 10.89 5.94 -2.98
C THR A 195 10.95 4.48 -3.37
N ARG A 196 11.87 4.12 -4.27
CA ARG A 196 12.17 2.73 -4.59
C ARG A 196 13.10 2.17 -3.52
N VAL A 197 12.76 1.00 -3.01
CA VAL A 197 13.45 0.33 -1.90
C VAL A 197 13.65 -1.15 -2.21
N SER A 198 14.51 -1.82 -1.45
CA SER A 198 14.61 -3.28 -1.48
C SER A 198 13.43 -3.94 -0.73
N PRO A 199 12.93 -5.10 -1.16
CA PRO A 199 11.83 -5.78 -0.48
C PRO A 199 12.12 -6.16 0.99
N GLN A 200 13.42 -6.25 1.37
CA GLN A 200 13.89 -6.58 2.71
C GLN A 200 14.02 -5.36 3.62
N ASP A 201 14.07 -4.16 3.04
CA ASP A 201 14.22 -2.92 3.78
C ASP A 201 13.02 -2.67 4.69
N ASP A 202 13.20 -1.92 5.75
CA ASP A 202 12.11 -1.41 6.55
C ASP A 202 11.47 -0.15 5.91
N TRP A 203 10.49 0.44 6.58
CA TRP A 203 9.76 1.59 6.08
C TRP A 203 10.61 2.88 6.03
N SER A 204 11.70 2.95 6.81
CA SER A 204 12.56 4.11 6.98
C SER A 204 13.89 3.98 6.23
N ALA A 205 14.12 2.86 5.54
CA ALA A 205 15.37 2.64 4.83
C ALA A 205 15.56 3.69 3.73
N PRO A 206 16.79 4.16 3.53
CA PRO A 206 17.11 5.03 2.41
C PRO A 206 16.88 4.27 1.09
N GLY A 207 16.35 4.98 0.09
CA GLY A 207 16.08 4.40 -1.22
C GLY A 207 16.31 5.41 -2.32
N GLU A 208 15.95 5.03 -3.54
CA GLU A 208 16.03 5.88 -4.73
C GLU A 208 14.74 6.71 -4.87
N PRO A 209 14.81 8.05 -4.76
CA PRO A 209 13.66 8.90 -4.99
C PRO A 209 13.17 8.80 -6.44
N VAL A 210 11.85 8.67 -6.61
CA VAL A 210 11.20 8.64 -7.92
C VAL A 210 10.30 9.86 -8.05
N ASN A 211 10.38 10.59 -9.17
CA ASN A 211 9.57 11.78 -9.37
C ASN A 211 8.06 11.45 -9.40
N PRO A 212 7.27 11.85 -8.36
CA PRO A 212 5.84 11.52 -8.32
C PRO A 212 5.04 12.23 -9.41
N PHE A 213 5.46 13.43 -9.81
CA PHE A 213 4.81 14.16 -10.90
C PHE A 213 4.89 13.38 -12.21
N ALA A 214 6.08 12.87 -12.56
CA ALA A 214 6.26 12.05 -13.74
C ALA A 214 5.43 10.75 -13.68
N LEU A 215 5.37 10.10 -12.51
CA LEU A 215 4.55 8.90 -12.32
C LEU A 215 3.06 9.18 -12.53
N LEU A 216 2.54 10.27 -11.96
CA LEU A 216 1.12 10.61 -12.02
C LEU A 216 0.70 11.11 -13.40
N THR A 217 1.56 11.87 -14.09
CA THR A 217 1.25 12.47 -15.40
C THR A 217 1.63 11.61 -16.60
N GLY A 218 2.50 10.63 -16.40
CA GLY A 218 3.04 9.78 -17.48
C GLY A 218 4.06 10.50 -18.38
N LYS A 219 4.69 11.57 -17.88
CA LYS A 219 5.66 12.39 -18.63
C LYS A 219 7.09 12.05 -18.31
#